data_b107566caafd0989d7868c8b71ed0b83
#
_entry.id   b107566caafd0989d7868c8b71ed0b83
#
_cell.length_a   1.000
_cell.length_b   1.000
_cell.length_c   1.000
_cell.angle_alpha   90.00
_cell.angle_beta   90.00
_cell.angle_gamma   90.00
#
_symmetry.space_group_name_H-M   'P 1'
#
loop_
_entity.id
_entity.type
_entity.pdbx_description
1 polymer ?
#
loop_
_entity_poly.entity_id
_entity_poly.type
_entity_poly.pdbx_seq_one_letter_code
_entity_poly.pdbx_strand_id
1 'polypeptide(L)'
;MTLQGNYEQIALKDYAERAYLDYSMYVVLDRALPFIGDGLKPVQRRIIYAMSELGLDAGAKPKKSARTVGDVIGKFHPHGDSACYEAMVLMAQPFSYRYPLVGGQGNFGSQDDPKSFAAMRYTESKLTPIAEALLSELGQGTVDWTPNFDGTLNEPAWLPARVPHVLVNGTTGIAVGMATDIPPHNLREVVSACIHLLDEPNASIAELCEHLPAPDFPTEAEIITSKNDLLALYATGNGTLRARAVYTREDGNIVITALPHQVSPSKIIEQLATQMRAKKLPMIEDLRDESDHENAVRLVLIPRSARVDADEIMPHLFATTDLEKTFRVNLNMIGLNGRPQVKNLKQILGEWLQFRSDTVTRRLQHRLDKVERRLHLLEGLRIAYLNLDEVIRIV
;
A
#
# COMPACT_ATOMS: atom_id res chain seq x y z
N MET A 1 34.21 45.16 -19.80
CA MET A 1 32.80 45.07 -19.36
C MET A 1 32.73 44.01 -18.26
N THR A 2 32.81 44.45 -16.99
CA THR A 2 32.64 43.60 -15.82
C THR A 2 31.14 43.35 -15.66
N LEU A 3 30.71 42.11 -15.85
CA LEU A 3 29.36 41.67 -15.50
C LEU A 3 29.23 41.76 -13.97
N GLN A 4 28.72 42.88 -13.46
CA GLN A 4 28.18 42.94 -12.08
C GLN A 4 26.85 42.20 -12.08
N GLY A 5 26.94 40.86 -11.97
CA GLY A 5 25.80 40.04 -11.58
C GLY A 5 25.57 40.24 -10.07
N ASN A 6 24.34 40.51 -9.68
CA ASN A 6 23.93 40.42 -8.28
C ASN A 6 24.10 38.97 -7.82
N TYR A 7 25.28 38.65 -7.29
CA TYR A 7 25.55 37.37 -6.67
C TYR A 7 25.27 37.50 -5.18
N GLU A 8 24.35 36.69 -4.66
CA GLU A 8 24.17 36.53 -3.24
C GLU A 8 25.28 35.60 -2.72
N GLN A 9 26.10 36.06 -1.78
CA GLN A 9 27.13 35.24 -1.14
C GLN A 9 26.55 34.69 0.17
N ILE A 10 26.32 33.36 0.22
CA ILE A 10 25.86 32.65 1.40
C ILE A 10 27.01 31.73 1.86
N ALA A 11 27.28 31.68 3.18
CA ALA A 11 28.25 30.74 3.72
C ALA A 11 27.81 29.29 3.36
N LEU A 12 28.76 28.47 2.91
CA LEU A 12 28.47 27.08 2.51
C LEU A 12 27.76 26.27 3.62
N LYS A 13 28.11 26.54 4.88
CA LYS A 13 27.45 25.93 6.04
C LYS A 13 25.96 26.25 6.07
N ASP A 14 25.61 27.53 5.98
CA ASP A 14 24.22 28.00 6.09
C ASP A 14 23.37 27.52 4.91
N TYR A 15 23.97 27.50 3.71
CA TYR A 15 23.36 26.94 2.51
C TYR A 15 23.10 25.42 2.68
N ALA A 16 24.10 24.67 3.10
CA ALA A 16 24.00 23.22 3.26
C ALA A 16 22.97 22.84 4.34
N GLU A 17 22.94 23.54 5.47
CA GLU A 17 21.96 23.31 6.54
C GLU A 17 20.53 23.56 6.04
N ARG A 18 20.28 24.66 5.34
CA ARG A 18 18.97 24.99 4.77
C ARG A 18 18.54 23.97 3.73
N ALA A 19 19.38 23.75 2.72
CA ALA A 19 19.08 22.82 1.64
C ALA A 19 18.83 21.39 2.16
N TYR A 20 19.59 20.94 3.19
CA TYR A 20 19.38 19.64 3.80
C TYR A 20 18.09 19.57 4.61
N LEU A 21 17.74 20.64 5.32
CA LEU A 21 16.46 20.71 6.06
C LEU A 21 15.28 20.65 5.11
N ASP A 22 15.28 21.49 4.05
CA ASP A 22 14.22 21.52 3.05
C ASP A 22 14.07 20.17 2.35
N TYR A 23 15.19 19.57 1.94
CA TYR A 23 15.18 18.22 1.38
C TYR A 23 14.64 17.17 2.36
N SER A 24 15.04 17.24 3.64
CA SER A 24 14.58 16.30 4.66
C SER A 24 13.07 16.41 4.88
N MET A 25 12.54 17.63 4.96
CA MET A 25 11.11 17.88 5.08
C MET A 25 10.33 17.36 3.86
N TYR A 26 10.84 17.62 2.66
CA TYR A 26 10.25 17.10 1.43
C TYR A 26 10.23 15.56 1.41
N VAL A 27 11.33 14.90 1.78
CA VAL A 27 11.40 13.43 1.79
C VAL A 27 10.42 12.83 2.81
N VAL A 28 10.24 13.47 3.97
CA VAL A 28 9.31 13.02 5.00
C VAL A 28 7.86 13.22 4.58
N LEU A 29 7.49 14.43 4.14
CA LEU A 29 6.10 14.81 3.91
C LEU A 29 5.58 14.42 2.52
N ASP A 30 6.45 14.46 1.49
CA ASP A 30 6.05 14.35 0.09
C ASP A 30 6.63 13.13 -0.66
N ARG A 31 7.29 12.19 0.03
CA ARG A 31 7.89 11.03 -0.65
C ARG A 31 7.71 9.73 0.09
N ALA A 32 8.18 9.63 1.34
CA ALA A 32 8.44 8.35 1.99
C ALA A 32 7.29 7.84 2.86
N LEU A 33 6.56 8.73 3.54
CA LEU A 33 5.53 8.36 4.49
C LEU A 33 4.13 8.38 3.87
N PRO A 34 3.25 7.44 4.24
CA PRO A 34 1.86 7.43 3.83
C PRO A 34 1.04 8.44 4.63
N PHE A 35 0.00 8.99 4.02
CA PHE A 35 -1.03 9.74 4.73
C PHE A 35 -2.06 8.80 5.35
N ILE A 36 -2.44 9.03 6.60
CA ILE A 36 -3.34 8.14 7.36
C ILE A 36 -4.71 7.96 6.69
N GLY A 37 -5.24 9.00 6.06
CA GLY A 37 -6.58 9.00 5.46
C GLY A 37 -6.71 8.02 4.30
N ASP A 38 -5.80 8.05 3.33
CA ASP A 38 -5.83 7.18 2.14
C ASP A 38 -4.73 6.10 2.11
N GLY A 39 -3.80 6.13 3.06
CA GLY A 39 -2.72 5.15 3.17
C GLY A 39 -1.70 5.18 2.02
N LEU A 40 -1.69 6.23 1.21
CA LEU A 40 -0.87 6.34 0.03
C LEU A 40 0.30 7.31 0.21
N LYS A 41 1.40 6.99 -0.46
CA LYS A 41 2.47 7.96 -0.74
C LYS A 41 2.06 8.85 -1.91
N PRO A 42 2.63 10.06 -2.06
CA PRO A 42 2.26 10.98 -3.13
C PRO A 42 2.35 10.37 -4.54
N VAL A 43 3.42 9.63 -4.85
CA VAL A 43 3.55 8.98 -6.17
C VAL A 43 2.44 7.94 -6.41
N GLN A 44 2.06 7.17 -5.41
CA GLN A 44 0.99 6.17 -5.51
C GLN A 44 -0.36 6.84 -5.74
N ARG A 45 -0.66 7.91 -4.98
CA ARG A 45 -1.88 8.71 -5.14
C ARG A 45 -1.99 9.30 -6.54
N ARG A 46 -0.91 9.87 -7.05
CA ARG A 46 -0.84 10.45 -8.40
C ARG A 46 -1.01 9.40 -9.50
N ILE A 47 -0.47 8.20 -9.34
CA ILE A 47 -0.68 7.09 -10.28
C ILE A 47 -2.16 6.68 -10.30
N ILE A 48 -2.77 6.44 -9.14
CA ILE A 48 -4.17 6.02 -9.03
C ILE A 48 -5.11 7.11 -9.59
N TYR A 49 -4.84 8.38 -9.25
CA TYR A 49 -5.60 9.50 -9.77
C TYR A 49 -5.47 9.66 -11.30
N ALA A 50 -4.25 9.62 -11.84
CA ALA A 50 -4.04 9.70 -13.29
C ALA A 50 -4.71 8.54 -14.05
N MET A 51 -4.70 7.33 -13.50
CA MET A 51 -5.41 6.18 -14.08
C MET A 51 -6.92 6.40 -14.10
N SER A 52 -7.48 7.00 -13.06
CA SER A 52 -8.90 7.40 -13.02
C SER A 52 -9.24 8.44 -14.08
N GLU A 53 -8.42 9.49 -14.23
CA GLU A 53 -8.58 10.52 -15.28
C GLU A 53 -8.47 9.94 -16.69
N LEU A 54 -7.68 8.89 -16.89
CA LEU A 54 -7.57 8.16 -18.17
C LEU A 54 -8.75 7.20 -18.42
N GLY A 55 -9.70 7.08 -17.49
CA GLY A 55 -10.83 6.14 -17.57
C GLY A 55 -10.37 4.68 -17.55
N LEU A 56 -9.33 4.37 -16.77
CA LEU A 56 -8.78 3.03 -16.61
C LEU A 56 -9.40 2.30 -15.41
N ASP A 57 -10.71 2.37 -15.26
CA ASP A 57 -11.46 1.69 -14.20
C ASP A 57 -11.33 0.16 -14.30
N ALA A 58 -11.76 -0.55 -13.26
CA ALA A 58 -11.66 -2.01 -13.20
C ALA A 58 -12.34 -2.73 -14.37
N GLY A 59 -13.44 -2.18 -14.88
CA GLY A 59 -14.15 -2.69 -16.06
C GLY A 59 -13.55 -2.28 -17.41
N ALA A 60 -12.63 -1.33 -17.44
CA ALA A 60 -12.05 -0.80 -18.68
C ALA A 60 -11.06 -1.79 -19.32
N LYS A 61 -10.83 -1.62 -20.62
CA LYS A 61 -9.71 -2.29 -21.29
C LYS A 61 -8.39 -1.70 -20.80
N PRO A 62 -7.39 -2.52 -20.48
CA PRO A 62 -6.08 -2.04 -20.07
C PRO A 62 -5.42 -1.24 -21.21
N LYS A 63 -4.57 -0.28 -20.84
CA LYS A 63 -3.74 0.48 -21.77
C LYS A 63 -2.28 0.27 -21.45
N LYS A 64 -1.40 0.58 -22.42
CA LYS A 64 0.06 0.53 -22.20
C LYS A 64 0.46 1.30 -20.96
N SER A 65 1.24 0.67 -20.08
CA SER A 65 1.70 1.28 -18.83
C SER A 65 2.45 2.58 -19.06
N ALA A 66 3.17 2.69 -20.18
CA ALA A 66 3.84 3.91 -20.62
C ALA A 66 2.88 5.11 -20.76
N ARG A 67 1.59 4.88 -21.09
CA ARG A 67 0.59 5.96 -21.16
C ARG A 67 0.31 6.52 -19.78
N THR A 68 0.08 5.67 -18.80
CA THR A 68 -0.14 6.10 -17.40
C THR A 68 1.07 6.82 -16.85
N VAL A 69 2.27 6.24 -17.00
CA VAL A 69 3.53 6.85 -16.53
C VAL A 69 3.74 8.21 -17.17
N GLY A 70 3.54 8.34 -18.49
CA GLY A 70 3.66 9.62 -19.20
C GLY A 70 2.72 10.70 -18.66
N ASP A 71 1.46 10.35 -18.40
CA ASP A 71 0.49 11.30 -17.82
C ASP A 71 0.86 11.70 -16.39
N VAL A 72 1.32 10.75 -15.57
CA VAL A 72 1.74 11.02 -14.18
C VAL A 72 2.91 11.98 -14.14
N ILE A 73 4.00 11.70 -14.87
CA ILE A 73 5.19 12.56 -14.84
C ILE A 73 4.97 13.90 -15.55
N GLY A 74 4.16 13.93 -16.58
CA GLY A 74 3.88 15.13 -17.33
C GLY A 74 2.90 16.09 -16.64
N LYS A 75 2.03 15.59 -15.76
CA LYS A 75 0.97 16.39 -15.14
C LYS A 75 1.15 16.61 -13.64
N PHE A 76 1.65 15.60 -12.89
CA PHE A 76 1.54 15.61 -11.44
C PHE A 76 2.85 15.32 -10.71
N HIS A 77 3.77 14.52 -11.27
CA HIS A 77 4.93 14.01 -10.55
C HIS A 77 6.24 14.25 -11.31
N PRO A 78 6.92 15.39 -11.09
CA PRO A 78 8.10 15.81 -11.85
C PRO A 78 9.37 15.03 -11.44
N HIS A 79 9.35 13.72 -11.59
CA HIS A 79 10.43 12.79 -11.25
C HIS A 79 10.66 11.79 -12.39
N GLY A 80 11.68 10.93 -12.23
CA GLY A 80 12.04 9.94 -13.24
C GLY A 80 10.91 8.93 -13.52
N ASP A 81 10.73 8.61 -14.79
CA ASP A 81 9.74 7.67 -15.29
C ASP A 81 9.94 6.26 -14.73
N SER A 82 11.19 5.83 -14.56
CA SER A 82 11.54 4.53 -13.98
C SER A 82 11.02 4.39 -12.55
N ALA A 83 11.20 5.41 -11.70
CA ALA A 83 10.71 5.38 -10.32
C ALA A 83 9.16 5.35 -10.25
N CYS A 84 8.50 6.12 -11.13
CA CYS A 84 7.05 6.09 -11.26
C CYS A 84 6.56 4.71 -11.72
N TYR A 85 7.20 4.12 -12.71
CA TYR A 85 6.84 2.80 -13.22
C TYR A 85 7.08 1.70 -12.18
N GLU A 86 8.21 1.72 -11.46
CA GLU A 86 8.49 0.79 -10.36
C GLU A 86 7.42 0.85 -9.26
N ALA A 87 6.99 2.04 -8.88
CA ALA A 87 5.89 2.21 -7.92
C ALA A 87 4.58 1.60 -8.44
N MET A 88 4.27 1.77 -9.73
CA MET A 88 3.10 1.17 -10.36
C MET A 88 3.21 -0.36 -10.43
N VAL A 89 4.37 -0.90 -10.73
CA VAL A 89 4.65 -2.33 -10.76
C VAL A 89 4.42 -2.97 -9.39
N LEU A 90 4.94 -2.37 -8.32
CA LEU A 90 4.72 -2.85 -6.96
C LEU A 90 3.23 -2.93 -6.60
N MET A 91 2.43 -1.91 -6.98
CA MET A 91 0.98 -1.91 -6.76
C MET A 91 0.22 -2.96 -7.58
N ALA A 92 0.85 -3.56 -8.58
CA ALA A 92 0.27 -4.61 -9.43
C ALA A 92 0.70 -6.03 -9.02
N GLN A 93 1.71 -6.18 -8.17
CA GLN A 93 2.25 -7.48 -7.76
C GLN A 93 1.44 -8.12 -6.64
N PRO A 94 0.79 -9.29 -6.86
CA PRO A 94 -0.01 -9.94 -5.83
C PRO A 94 0.82 -10.54 -4.67
N PHE A 95 2.12 -10.74 -4.88
CA PHE A 95 3.07 -11.17 -3.84
C PHE A 95 3.70 -10.00 -3.06
N SER A 96 3.50 -8.74 -3.50
CA SER A 96 3.96 -7.52 -2.83
C SER A 96 2.83 -6.79 -2.12
N TYR A 97 1.64 -6.76 -2.70
CA TYR A 97 0.43 -6.12 -2.17
C TYR A 97 -0.61 -7.15 -1.78
N ARG A 98 -1.13 -7.07 -0.55
CA ARG A 98 -2.22 -7.95 -0.09
C ARG A 98 -3.49 -7.76 -0.93
N TYR A 99 -3.74 -6.52 -1.35
CA TYR A 99 -4.83 -6.12 -2.23
C TYR A 99 -4.28 -5.20 -3.33
N PRO A 100 -3.82 -5.75 -4.46
CA PRO A 100 -3.26 -4.97 -5.56
C PRO A 100 -4.22 -3.88 -6.04
N LEU A 101 -3.72 -2.65 -6.22
CA LEU A 101 -4.48 -1.51 -6.70
C LEU A 101 -4.46 -1.40 -8.22
N VAL A 102 -3.44 -1.95 -8.85
CA VAL A 102 -3.25 -1.99 -10.30
C VAL A 102 -3.40 -3.42 -10.80
N GLY A 103 -4.23 -3.62 -11.80
CA GLY A 103 -4.34 -4.87 -12.54
C GLY A 103 -3.40 -4.82 -13.74
N GLY A 104 -2.35 -5.62 -13.72
CA GLY A 104 -1.35 -5.69 -14.78
C GLY A 104 -1.61 -6.81 -15.78
N GLN A 105 -1.24 -6.57 -17.04
CA GLN A 105 -1.18 -7.58 -18.09
C GLN A 105 0.22 -7.56 -18.72
N GLY A 106 0.86 -8.72 -18.76
CA GLY A 106 2.25 -8.90 -19.14
C GLY A 106 3.15 -9.27 -17.95
N ASN A 107 4.45 -9.12 -18.09
CA ASN A 107 5.40 -9.46 -17.04
C ASN A 107 5.58 -8.29 -16.05
N PHE A 108 5.04 -8.44 -14.85
CA PHE A 108 5.21 -7.54 -13.70
C PHE A 108 6.15 -8.12 -12.62
N GLY A 109 7.04 -9.04 -12.99
CA GLY A 109 7.94 -9.73 -12.06
C GLY A 109 7.31 -10.98 -11.45
N SER A 110 8.07 -11.66 -10.62
CA SER A 110 7.66 -12.86 -9.89
C SER A 110 8.09 -12.76 -8.43
N GLN A 111 7.60 -13.65 -7.59
CA GLN A 111 8.04 -13.72 -6.18
C GLN A 111 9.54 -14.03 -6.09
N ASP A 112 10.07 -14.77 -7.06
CA ASP A 112 11.49 -15.10 -7.12
C ASP A 112 12.35 -13.91 -7.51
N ASP A 113 11.91 -13.13 -8.50
CA ASP A 113 12.56 -11.88 -8.92
C ASP A 113 11.54 -10.74 -9.11
N PRO A 114 11.20 -10.01 -8.04
CA PRO A 114 10.24 -8.91 -8.09
C PRO A 114 10.67 -7.74 -8.98
N LYS A 115 11.97 -7.65 -9.30
CA LYS A 115 12.53 -6.55 -10.11
C LYS A 115 12.69 -6.91 -11.59
N SER A 116 12.52 -8.16 -11.97
CA SER A 116 12.57 -8.63 -13.36
C SER A 116 11.23 -8.47 -14.07
N PHE A 117 10.75 -7.24 -14.19
CA PHE A 117 9.55 -6.89 -14.92
C PHE A 117 9.87 -6.30 -16.30
N ALA A 118 8.95 -6.45 -17.24
CA ALA A 118 9.12 -5.92 -18.59
C ALA A 118 9.03 -4.39 -18.61
N ALA A 119 9.69 -3.77 -19.60
CA ALA A 119 9.61 -2.32 -19.79
C ALA A 119 8.15 -1.87 -20.04
N MET A 120 7.81 -0.67 -19.58
CA MET A 120 6.44 -0.09 -19.57
C MET A 120 5.76 -0.04 -20.95
N ARG A 121 6.52 -0.11 -22.05
CA ARG A 121 6.00 -0.18 -23.42
C ARG A 121 5.43 -1.56 -23.78
N TYR A 122 5.80 -2.61 -23.05
CA TYR A 122 5.30 -3.98 -23.27
C TYR A 122 4.15 -4.36 -22.36
N THR A 123 4.08 -3.79 -21.15
CA THR A 123 3.03 -4.07 -20.18
C THR A 123 1.80 -3.21 -20.41
N GLU A 124 0.64 -3.71 -19.95
CA GLU A 124 -0.62 -2.98 -19.94
C GLU A 124 -1.18 -2.97 -18.52
N SER A 125 -1.90 -1.92 -18.18
CA SER A 125 -2.41 -1.72 -16.82
C SER A 125 -3.78 -1.06 -16.81
N LYS A 126 -4.54 -1.34 -15.74
CA LYS A 126 -5.79 -0.70 -15.37
C LYS A 126 -5.96 -0.74 -13.84
N LEU A 127 -6.93 -0.04 -13.30
CA LEU A 127 -7.28 -0.13 -11.88
C LEU A 127 -7.96 -1.46 -11.56
N THR A 128 -7.85 -1.88 -10.31
CA THR A 128 -8.57 -3.04 -9.78
C THR A 128 -9.85 -2.60 -9.06
N PRO A 129 -10.80 -3.51 -8.77
CA PRO A 129 -12.00 -3.17 -8.00
C PRO A 129 -11.72 -2.58 -6.63
N ILE A 130 -10.64 -2.98 -5.96
CA ILE A 130 -10.27 -2.42 -4.65
C ILE A 130 -9.81 -0.95 -4.74
N ALA A 131 -9.21 -0.54 -5.87
CA ALA A 131 -8.85 0.85 -6.09
C ALA A 131 -10.08 1.78 -6.16
N GLU A 132 -11.24 1.27 -6.56
CA GLU A 132 -12.50 2.03 -6.56
C GLU A 132 -12.92 2.46 -5.14
N ALA A 133 -12.52 1.72 -4.11
CA ALA A 133 -12.75 2.11 -2.73
C ALA A 133 -11.99 3.39 -2.32
N LEU A 134 -10.95 3.76 -3.08
CA LEU A 134 -10.20 5.02 -2.90
C LEU A 134 -10.76 6.18 -3.73
N LEU A 135 -11.46 5.90 -4.84
CA LEU A 135 -11.81 6.88 -5.87
C LEU A 135 -13.30 7.22 -5.94
N SER A 136 -14.17 6.29 -5.56
CA SER A 136 -15.62 6.33 -5.86
C SER A 136 -16.36 7.59 -5.38
N GLU A 137 -15.80 8.32 -4.44
CA GLU A 137 -16.39 9.54 -3.88
C GLU A 137 -15.64 10.82 -4.29
N LEU A 138 -14.59 10.74 -5.11
CA LEU A 138 -13.70 11.86 -5.45
C LEU A 138 -14.44 13.07 -6.03
N GLY A 139 -15.41 12.85 -6.93
CA GLY A 139 -16.21 13.91 -7.56
C GLY A 139 -17.36 14.46 -6.69
N GLN A 140 -17.40 14.17 -5.39
CA GLN A 140 -18.52 14.50 -4.51
C GLN A 140 -18.15 15.52 -3.41
N GLY A 141 -17.18 16.42 -3.68
CA GLY A 141 -16.76 17.47 -2.73
C GLY A 141 -16.01 16.97 -1.51
N THR A 142 -15.48 15.77 -1.56
CA THR A 142 -14.88 15.03 -0.42
C THR A 142 -13.41 15.35 -0.16
N VAL A 143 -12.72 15.96 -1.12
CA VAL A 143 -11.29 16.23 -1.07
C VAL A 143 -10.99 17.70 -1.27
N ASP A 144 -9.83 18.14 -0.80
CA ASP A 144 -9.26 19.42 -1.16
C ASP A 144 -8.37 19.23 -2.40
N TRP A 145 -8.34 20.27 -3.22
CA TRP A 145 -7.57 20.28 -4.46
C TRP A 145 -6.38 21.23 -4.30
N THR A 146 -5.21 20.76 -4.67
CA THR A 146 -3.97 21.54 -4.65
C THR A 146 -3.44 21.72 -6.07
N PRO A 147 -2.81 22.86 -6.38
CA PRO A 147 -2.12 23.01 -7.66
C PRO A 147 -1.04 21.93 -7.83
N ASN A 148 -0.90 21.41 -9.05
CA ASN A 148 0.21 20.55 -9.41
C ASN A 148 1.55 21.34 -9.42
N PHE A 149 2.67 20.69 -9.76
CA PHE A 149 4.01 21.26 -9.68
C PHE A 149 4.23 22.53 -10.53
N ASP A 150 3.49 22.74 -11.63
CA ASP A 150 3.59 23.90 -12.51
C ASP A 150 2.39 24.88 -12.38
N GLY A 151 1.42 24.56 -11.53
CA GLY A 151 0.22 25.36 -11.28
C GLY A 151 -0.81 25.37 -12.41
N THR A 152 -0.65 24.53 -13.44
CA THR A 152 -1.58 24.50 -14.60
C THR A 152 -2.78 23.59 -14.36
N LEU A 153 -2.67 22.60 -13.47
CA LEU A 153 -3.71 21.64 -13.14
C LEU A 153 -3.87 21.56 -11.61
N ASN A 154 -4.96 20.92 -11.18
CA ASN A 154 -5.16 20.58 -9.78
C ASN A 154 -5.09 19.07 -9.59
N GLU A 155 -4.52 18.65 -8.47
CA GLU A 155 -4.49 17.27 -8.00
C GLU A 155 -5.17 17.15 -6.63
N PRO A 156 -5.77 16.00 -6.28
CA PRO A 156 -6.38 15.82 -4.97
C PRO A 156 -5.29 15.72 -3.89
N ALA A 157 -5.44 16.49 -2.81
CA ALA A 157 -4.51 16.43 -1.67
C ALA A 157 -4.49 15.05 -1.01
N TRP A 158 -5.63 14.34 -1.03
CA TRP A 158 -5.83 12.95 -0.61
C TRP A 158 -6.97 12.31 -1.40
N LEU A 159 -7.08 10.98 -1.35
CA LEU A 159 -8.23 10.26 -1.89
C LEU A 159 -9.25 9.93 -0.80
N PRO A 160 -10.57 9.93 -1.10
CA PRO A 160 -11.63 9.71 -0.12
C PRO A 160 -11.80 8.22 0.21
N ALA A 161 -10.77 7.62 0.79
CA ALA A 161 -10.72 6.19 1.07
C ALA A 161 -11.90 5.71 1.92
N ARG A 162 -12.53 4.62 1.48
CA ARG A 162 -13.67 3.99 2.16
C ARG A 162 -13.25 2.89 3.14
N VAL A 163 -11.97 2.56 3.15
CA VAL A 163 -11.34 1.58 4.05
C VAL A 163 -10.02 2.15 4.55
N PRO A 164 -9.53 1.79 5.74
CA PRO A 164 -8.24 2.25 6.26
C PRO A 164 -7.08 1.58 5.52
N HIS A 165 -6.85 2.03 4.29
CA HIS A 165 -5.91 1.44 3.35
C HIS A 165 -4.48 1.36 3.90
N VAL A 166 -4.11 2.29 4.79
CA VAL A 166 -2.81 2.29 5.47
C VAL A 166 -2.54 0.98 6.22
N LEU A 167 -3.57 0.34 6.79
CA LEU A 167 -3.48 -0.99 7.42
C LEU A 167 -3.72 -2.11 6.41
N VAL A 168 -4.65 -1.94 5.48
CA VAL A 168 -5.07 -3.01 4.55
C VAL A 168 -3.92 -3.47 3.66
N ASN A 169 -3.18 -2.55 3.06
CA ASN A 169 -2.00 -2.89 2.24
C ASN A 169 -0.67 -2.65 2.94
N GLY A 170 -0.69 -1.85 4.03
CA GLY A 170 0.56 -1.43 4.64
C GLY A 170 1.43 -0.58 3.71
N THR A 171 2.63 -0.30 4.13
CA THR A 171 3.66 0.36 3.31
C THR A 171 5.01 0.30 4.00
N THR A 172 6.09 0.35 3.23
CA THR A 172 7.44 0.53 3.74
C THR A 172 8.06 1.77 3.11
N GLY A 173 8.87 2.51 3.87
CA GLY A 173 9.52 3.70 3.36
C GLY A 173 10.64 4.18 4.27
N ILE A 174 11.69 4.73 3.66
CA ILE A 174 12.85 5.28 4.36
C ILE A 174 12.88 6.77 4.07
N ALA A 175 12.76 7.58 5.12
CA ALA A 175 12.92 9.02 5.09
C ALA A 175 14.21 9.45 5.77
N VAL A 176 14.46 10.75 5.83
CA VAL A 176 15.60 11.29 6.58
C VAL A 176 15.24 11.29 8.07
N GLY A 177 16.02 10.58 8.87
CA GLY A 177 15.84 10.50 10.32
C GLY A 177 14.67 9.62 10.80
N MET A 178 13.85 9.07 9.90
CA MET A 178 12.74 8.19 10.24
C MET A 178 12.40 7.20 9.12
N ALA A 179 11.69 6.14 9.48
CA ALA A 179 11.21 5.13 8.54
C ALA A 179 9.77 4.77 8.86
N THR A 180 9.11 4.10 7.94
CA THR A 180 7.81 3.45 8.12
C THR A 180 7.90 2.01 7.64
N ASP A 181 7.35 1.09 8.43
CA ASP A 181 7.24 -0.34 8.12
C ASP A 181 5.89 -0.83 8.65
N ILE A 182 4.83 -0.58 7.90
CA ILE A 182 3.45 -0.94 8.24
C ILE A 182 3.12 -2.23 7.50
N PRO A 183 2.92 -3.36 8.21
CA PRO A 183 2.54 -4.61 7.57
C PRO A 183 1.09 -4.55 7.07
N PRO A 184 0.73 -5.32 6.02
CA PRO A 184 -0.65 -5.45 5.57
C PRO A 184 -1.50 -6.28 6.53
N HIS A 185 -2.83 -6.08 6.46
CA HIS A 185 -3.81 -6.75 7.32
C HIS A 185 -5.02 -7.22 6.52
N ASN A 186 -5.73 -8.18 7.06
CA ASN A 186 -6.97 -8.68 6.46
C ASN A 186 -8.06 -7.59 6.48
N LEU A 187 -8.65 -7.32 5.32
CA LEU A 187 -9.66 -6.27 5.16
C LEU A 187 -10.88 -6.48 6.07
N ARG A 188 -11.35 -7.71 6.23
CA ARG A 188 -12.52 -8.02 7.06
C ARG A 188 -12.22 -7.75 8.53
N GLU A 189 -11.04 -8.14 9.00
CA GLU A 189 -10.58 -7.94 10.37
C GLU A 189 -10.43 -6.45 10.68
N VAL A 190 -9.81 -5.69 9.77
CA VAL A 190 -9.66 -4.24 9.91
C VAL A 190 -11.02 -3.55 9.97
N VAL A 191 -11.97 -3.94 9.12
CA VAL A 191 -13.33 -3.37 9.13
C VAL A 191 -14.08 -3.77 10.40
N SER A 192 -13.93 -5.02 10.88
CA SER A 192 -14.53 -5.45 12.15
C SER A 192 -14.01 -4.64 13.33
N ALA A 193 -12.70 -4.39 13.39
CA ALA A 193 -12.10 -3.54 14.42
C ALA A 193 -12.60 -2.07 14.33
N CYS A 194 -12.80 -1.55 13.12
CA CYS A 194 -13.41 -0.22 12.92
C CYS A 194 -14.84 -0.15 13.43
N ILE A 195 -15.67 -1.17 13.14
CA ILE A 195 -17.07 -1.23 13.59
C ILE A 195 -17.10 -1.31 15.12
N HIS A 196 -16.29 -2.20 15.70
CA HIS A 196 -16.21 -2.30 17.16
C HIS A 196 -15.81 -0.98 17.82
N LEU A 197 -14.83 -0.24 17.25
CA LEU A 197 -14.41 1.04 17.80
C LEU A 197 -15.48 2.15 17.62
N LEU A 198 -16.37 2.06 16.61
CA LEU A 198 -17.52 2.95 16.45
C LEU A 198 -18.58 2.69 17.51
N ASP A 199 -18.86 1.41 17.81
CA ASP A 199 -19.85 1.01 18.80
C ASP A 199 -19.33 1.26 20.23
N GLU A 200 -18.02 1.02 20.46
CA GLU A 200 -17.35 1.15 21.75
C GLU A 200 -16.11 2.09 21.64
N PRO A 201 -16.31 3.43 21.65
CA PRO A 201 -15.20 4.39 21.45
C PRO A 201 -14.07 4.28 22.50
N ASN A 202 -14.36 3.71 23.66
CA ASN A 202 -13.38 3.48 24.72
C ASN A 202 -12.69 2.12 24.67
N ALA A 203 -13.00 1.29 23.66
CA ALA A 203 -12.40 -0.04 23.51
C ALA A 203 -10.87 0.01 23.71
N SER A 204 -10.36 -0.95 24.44
CA SER A 204 -8.92 -1.14 24.67
C SER A 204 -8.24 -1.72 23.42
N ILE A 205 -6.91 -1.63 23.36
CA ILE A 205 -6.16 -2.28 22.27
C ILE A 205 -6.31 -3.80 22.31
N ALA A 206 -6.48 -4.39 23.50
CA ALA A 206 -6.69 -5.82 23.64
C ALA A 206 -8.01 -6.26 22.99
N GLU A 207 -9.10 -5.53 23.21
CA GLU A 207 -10.40 -5.78 22.56
C GLU A 207 -10.32 -5.60 21.04
N LEU A 208 -9.62 -4.56 20.56
CA LEU A 208 -9.39 -4.38 19.12
C LEU A 208 -8.58 -5.55 18.51
N CYS A 209 -7.65 -6.11 19.25
CA CYS A 209 -6.88 -7.28 18.81
C CYS A 209 -7.67 -8.60 18.77
N GLU A 210 -8.86 -8.66 19.37
CA GLU A 210 -9.78 -9.78 19.18
C GLU A 210 -10.34 -9.78 17.75
N HIS A 211 -10.53 -8.60 17.16
CA HIS A 211 -10.98 -8.43 15.78
C HIS A 211 -9.84 -8.38 14.76
N LEU A 212 -8.67 -7.88 15.16
CA LEU A 212 -7.47 -7.75 14.32
C LEU A 212 -6.28 -8.40 15.02
N PRO A 213 -6.18 -9.73 15.00
CA PRO A 213 -5.24 -10.49 15.82
C PRO A 213 -3.77 -10.34 15.38
N ALA A 214 -3.52 -10.21 14.06
CA ALA A 214 -2.17 -10.14 13.50
C ALA A 214 -2.18 -9.54 12.08
N PRO A 215 -1.02 -9.11 11.55
CA PRO A 215 -0.85 -8.80 10.14
C PRO A 215 -1.14 -10.01 9.23
N ASP A 216 -1.55 -9.72 7.99
CA ASP A 216 -1.90 -10.71 6.97
C ASP A 216 -1.09 -10.44 5.69
N PHE A 217 0.06 -11.11 5.55
CA PHE A 217 0.93 -10.97 4.39
C PHE A 217 0.39 -11.72 3.17
N PRO A 218 0.70 -11.27 1.94
CA PRO A 218 0.19 -11.89 0.72
C PRO A 218 0.79 -13.26 0.38
N THR A 219 1.77 -13.74 1.14
CA THR A 219 2.55 -14.96 0.84
C THR A 219 2.14 -16.19 1.66
N GLU A 220 1.05 -16.14 2.41
CA GLU A 220 0.47 -17.26 3.18
C GLU A 220 1.39 -17.91 4.21
N ALA A 221 2.52 -17.29 4.55
CA ALA A 221 3.41 -17.75 5.61
C ALA A 221 2.77 -17.59 7.00
N GLU A 222 3.14 -18.44 7.93
CA GLU A 222 2.62 -18.42 9.29
C GLU A 222 3.30 -17.39 10.17
N ILE A 223 2.53 -16.55 10.89
CA ILE A 223 3.06 -15.64 11.91
C ILE A 223 3.18 -16.39 13.23
N ILE A 224 4.42 -16.50 13.72
CA ILE A 224 4.77 -17.23 14.95
C ILE A 224 5.06 -16.32 16.16
N THR A 225 4.84 -15.01 16.00
CA THR A 225 4.98 -14.02 17.08
C THR A 225 3.90 -14.28 18.14
N SER A 226 4.27 -14.24 19.42
CA SER A 226 3.32 -14.49 20.51
C SER A 226 2.22 -13.43 20.57
N LYS A 227 1.03 -13.81 21.06
CA LYS A 227 -0.09 -12.87 21.25
C LYS A 227 0.28 -11.67 22.13
N ASN A 228 1.11 -11.87 23.15
CA ASN A 228 1.55 -10.80 24.03
C ASN A 228 2.48 -9.81 23.31
N ASP A 229 3.39 -10.32 22.46
CA ASP A 229 4.29 -9.47 21.67
C ASP A 229 3.52 -8.72 20.59
N LEU A 230 2.51 -9.33 19.96
CA LEU A 230 1.60 -8.67 19.02
C LEU A 230 0.80 -7.57 19.70
N LEU A 231 0.27 -7.81 20.88
CA LEU A 231 -0.43 -6.81 21.68
C LEU A 231 0.49 -5.63 22.03
N ALA A 232 1.72 -5.91 22.47
CA ALA A 232 2.72 -4.89 22.76
C ALA A 232 3.11 -4.07 21.51
N LEU A 233 3.23 -4.73 20.36
CA LEU A 233 3.47 -4.10 19.06
C LEU A 233 2.34 -3.12 18.71
N TYR A 234 1.09 -3.55 18.79
CA TYR A 234 -0.05 -2.70 18.48
C TYR A 234 -0.26 -1.59 19.52
N ALA A 235 0.15 -1.81 20.77
CA ALA A 235 0.09 -0.80 21.82
C ALA A 235 1.13 0.30 21.68
N THR A 236 2.30 -0.02 21.14
CA THR A 236 3.41 0.93 20.98
C THR A 236 3.55 1.49 19.57
N GLY A 237 3.02 0.79 18.56
CA GLY A 237 3.25 1.07 17.16
C GLY A 237 4.64 0.67 16.65
N ASN A 238 5.44 -0.01 17.47
CA ASN A 238 6.78 -0.49 17.14
C ASN A 238 6.99 -1.91 17.64
N GLY A 239 7.76 -2.69 16.89
CA GLY A 239 8.10 -4.04 17.30
C GLY A 239 8.72 -4.87 16.20
N THR A 240 8.68 -6.17 16.37
CA THR A 240 9.12 -7.15 15.39
C THR A 240 8.09 -8.26 15.23
N LEU A 241 7.97 -8.74 14.01
CA LEU A 241 7.15 -9.90 13.65
C LEU A 241 8.07 -11.02 13.19
N ARG A 242 7.72 -12.25 13.52
CA ARG A 242 8.38 -13.43 12.99
C ARG A 242 7.39 -14.19 12.14
N ALA A 243 7.75 -14.46 10.90
CA ALA A 243 6.98 -15.31 9.99
C ALA A 243 7.82 -16.51 9.57
N ARG A 244 7.16 -17.63 9.38
CA ARG A 244 7.74 -18.92 9.08
C ARG A 244 7.08 -19.52 7.85
N ALA A 245 7.87 -20.21 7.03
CA ALA A 245 7.40 -20.99 5.90
C ALA A 245 6.41 -22.08 6.33
N VAL A 246 5.42 -22.33 5.49
CA VAL A 246 4.51 -23.47 5.66
C VAL A 246 5.02 -24.65 4.85
N TYR A 247 4.91 -25.85 5.41
CA TYR A 247 5.31 -27.08 4.75
C TYR A 247 4.30 -28.20 5.02
N THR A 248 4.25 -29.14 4.10
CA THR A 248 3.45 -30.38 4.19
C THR A 248 4.35 -31.60 4.02
N ARG A 249 3.83 -32.79 4.36
CA ARG A 249 4.47 -34.05 4.06
C ARG A 249 3.72 -34.73 2.93
N GLU A 250 4.41 -35.02 1.84
CA GLU A 250 3.85 -35.71 0.67
C GLU A 250 4.76 -36.86 0.26
N ASP A 251 4.25 -38.07 0.24
CA ASP A 251 4.98 -39.29 -0.16
C ASP A 251 6.36 -39.46 0.51
N GLY A 252 6.47 -39.04 1.77
CA GLY A 252 7.73 -39.09 2.53
C GLY A 252 8.68 -37.92 2.29
N ASN A 253 8.33 -36.99 1.41
CA ASN A 253 9.07 -35.76 1.16
C ASN A 253 8.52 -34.61 2.03
N ILE A 254 9.36 -33.59 2.23
CA ILE A 254 8.96 -32.32 2.84
C ILE A 254 8.73 -31.32 1.72
N VAL A 255 7.51 -30.83 1.58
CA VAL A 255 7.12 -29.87 0.55
C VAL A 255 6.85 -28.52 1.19
N ILE A 256 7.64 -27.50 0.87
CA ILE A 256 7.43 -26.13 1.31
C ILE A 256 6.46 -25.49 0.34
N THR A 257 5.32 -25.01 0.86
CA THR A 257 4.19 -24.47 0.07
C THR A 257 4.04 -22.95 0.20
N ALA A 258 4.62 -22.36 1.24
CA ALA A 258 4.61 -20.90 1.41
C ALA A 258 5.91 -20.40 2.05
N LEU A 259 6.36 -19.23 1.63
CA LEU A 259 7.57 -18.57 2.13
C LEU A 259 7.23 -17.26 2.83
N PRO A 260 8.04 -16.82 3.79
CA PRO A 260 7.90 -15.49 4.38
C PRO A 260 7.91 -14.39 3.31
N HIS A 261 7.21 -13.30 3.57
CA HIS A 261 7.12 -12.16 2.66
C HIS A 261 8.51 -11.66 2.20
N GLN A 262 8.66 -11.35 0.91
CA GLN A 262 9.93 -10.93 0.30
C GLN A 262 11.07 -11.95 0.44
N VAL A 263 10.75 -13.21 0.48
CA VAL A 263 11.72 -14.30 0.37
C VAL A 263 11.54 -15.00 -0.97
N SER A 264 12.64 -15.11 -1.74
CA SER A 264 12.61 -15.76 -3.05
C SER A 264 12.86 -17.26 -2.91
N PRO A 265 12.14 -18.12 -3.67
CA PRO A 265 12.39 -19.56 -3.76
C PRO A 265 13.86 -19.88 -4.12
N SER A 266 14.42 -19.23 -5.12
CA SER A 266 15.82 -19.43 -5.55
C SER A 266 16.82 -19.16 -4.43
N LYS A 267 16.59 -18.15 -3.59
CA LYS A 267 17.46 -17.86 -2.44
C LYS A 267 17.43 -18.99 -1.41
N ILE A 268 16.26 -19.56 -1.14
CA ILE A 268 16.11 -20.71 -0.23
C ILE A 268 16.87 -21.92 -0.80
N ILE A 269 16.69 -22.21 -2.09
CA ILE A 269 17.39 -23.30 -2.78
C ILE A 269 18.90 -23.13 -2.65
N GLU A 270 19.42 -21.92 -2.89
CA GLU A 270 20.85 -21.63 -2.75
C GLU A 270 21.37 -21.84 -1.33
N GLN A 271 20.62 -21.38 -0.32
CA GLN A 271 20.96 -21.57 1.09
C GLN A 271 20.99 -23.06 1.46
N LEU A 272 19.98 -23.82 1.04
CA LEU A 272 19.91 -25.27 1.29
C LEU A 272 21.03 -26.03 0.56
N ALA A 273 21.22 -25.76 -0.72
CA ALA A 273 22.30 -26.37 -1.52
C ALA A 273 23.68 -26.09 -0.94
N THR A 274 23.88 -24.90 -0.40
CA THR A 274 25.14 -24.53 0.27
C THR A 274 25.35 -25.36 1.54
N GLN A 275 24.33 -25.56 2.35
CA GLN A 275 24.37 -26.39 3.54
C GLN A 275 24.59 -27.89 3.21
N MET A 276 23.94 -28.39 2.13
CA MET A 276 24.12 -29.76 1.64
C MET A 276 25.56 -29.99 1.19
N ARG A 277 26.15 -29.07 0.39
CA ARG A 277 27.58 -29.13 -0.05
C ARG A 277 28.52 -29.08 1.15
N ALA A 278 28.22 -28.31 2.16
CA ALA A 278 28.97 -28.24 3.42
C ALA A 278 28.76 -29.45 4.35
N LYS A 279 27.93 -30.44 3.93
CA LYS A 279 27.57 -31.64 4.71
C LYS A 279 26.90 -31.32 6.05
N LYS A 280 26.24 -30.17 6.16
CA LYS A 280 25.47 -29.73 7.33
C LYS A 280 24.03 -30.29 7.33
N LEU A 281 23.56 -30.80 6.20
CA LEU A 281 22.26 -31.42 6.01
C LEU A 281 22.41 -32.88 5.48
N PRO A 282 23.03 -33.79 6.24
CA PRO A 282 23.31 -35.15 5.77
C PRO A 282 22.04 -35.99 5.59
N MET A 283 20.92 -35.57 6.17
CA MET A 283 19.63 -36.26 6.12
C MET A 283 18.80 -35.90 4.87
N ILE A 284 19.17 -34.89 4.12
CA ILE A 284 18.54 -34.52 2.84
C ILE A 284 19.38 -35.10 1.70
N GLU A 285 18.73 -35.80 0.78
CA GLU A 285 19.35 -36.39 -0.41
C GLU A 285 19.32 -35.45 -1.60
N ASP A 286 18.16 -34.86 -1.86
CA ASP A 286 17.94 -34.01 -3.04
C ASP A 286 16.98 -32.86 -2.71
N LEU A 287 17.04 -31.82 -3.55
CA LEU A 287 16.20 -30.62 -3.47
C LEU A 287 15.69 -30.29 -4.87
N ARG A 288 14.38 -30.12 -5.02
CA ARG A 288 13.75 -29.80 -6.29
C ARG A 288 12.88 -28.56 -6.17
N ASP A 289 12.89 -27.75 -7.22
CA ASP A 289 11.91 -26.69 -7.42
C ASP A 289 10.84 -27.20 -8.39
N GLU A 290 9.64 -27.38 -7.87
CA GLU A 290 8.46 -27.79 -8.63
C GLU A 290 7.44 -26.64 -8.69
N SER A 291 7.87 -25.39 -8.42
CA SER A 291 7.01 -24.21 -8.49
C SER A 291 6.53 -23.98 -9.91
N ASP A 292 5.25 -23.65 -10.08
CA ASP A 292 4.61 -23.36 -11.35
C ASP A 292 3.61 -22.20 -11.23
N HIS A 293 2.76 -22.00 -12.25
CA HIS A 293 1.78 -20.92 -12.27
C HIS A 293 0.57 -21.17 -11.35
N GLU A 294 0.32 -22.42 -10.95
CA GLU A 294 -0.73 -22.80 -9.99
C GLU A 294 -0.17 -22.79 -8.56
N ASN A 295 1.08 -23.26 -8.40
CA ASN A 295 1.79 -23.36 -7.12
C ASN A 295 3.02 -22.45 -7.18
N ALA A 296 2.86 -21.19 -6.85
CA ALA A 296 3.93 -20.18 -6.92
C ALA A 296 5.15 -20.53 -6.05
N VAL A 297 4.96 -21.36 -5.03
CA VAL A 297 6.01 -21.92 -4.17
C VAL A 297 5.72 -23.40 -3.99
N ARG A 298 6.60 -24.25 -4.53
CA ARG A 298 6.61 -25.69 -4.30
C ARG A 298 8.04 -26.21 -4.28
N LEU A 299 8.69 -26.14 -3.13
CA LEU A 299 10.06 -26.61 -2.96
C LEU A 299 10.02 -27.97 -2.27
N VAL A 300 10.51 -29.02 -2.96
CA VAL A 300 10.48 -30.39 -2.49
C VAL A 300 11.84 -30.79 -1.97
N LEU A 301 11.92 -31.11 -0.67
CA LEU A 301 13.09 -31.68 -0.02
C LEU A 301 12.89 -33.18 0.09
N ILE A 302 13.82 -33.94 -0.46
CA ILE A 302 13.81 -35.41 -0.48
C ILE A 302 14.72 -35.91 0.65
N PRO A 303 14.18 -36.49 1.72
CA PRO A 303 14.99 -37.09 2.77
C PRO A 303 15.72 -38.34 2.26
N ARG A 304 16.91 -38.59 2.77
CA ARG A 304 17.71 -39.79 2.42
C ARG A 304 17.07 -41.09 2.87
N SER A 305 16.15 -41.04 3.81
CA SER A 305 15.42 -42.21 4.33
C SER A 305 14.04 -41.79 4.80
N ALA A 306 13.03 -42.63 4.55
CA ALA A 306 11.67 -42.45 5.06
C ALA A 306 11.57 -42.42 6.61
N ARG A 307 12.64 -42.75 7.33
CA ARG A 307 12.72 -42.67 8.79
C ARG A 307 13.09 -41.28 9.31
N VAL A 308 13.52 -40.38 8.41
CA VAL A 308 13.89 -39.01 8.79
C VAL A 308 12.63 -38.24 9.13
N ASP A 309 12.59 -37.69 10.33
CA ASP A 309 11.45 -36.88 10.75
C ASP A 309 11.61 -35.42 10.31
N ALA A 310 10.57 -34.87 9.68
CA ALA A 310 10.54 -33.45 9.31
C ALA A 310 10.64 -32.56 10.54
N ASP A 311 10.08 -32.99 11.68
CA ASP A 311 10.10 -32.24 12.93
C ASP A 311 11.51 -32.14 13.55
N GLU A 312 12.48 -32.94 13.09
CA GLU A 312 13.90 -32.82 13.45
C GLU A 312 14.66 -31.88 12.48
N ILE A 313 14.27 -31.89 11.20
CA ILE A 313 14.95 -31.09 10.16
C ILE A 313 14.47 -29.64 10.14
N MET A 314 13.17 -29.42 10.15
CA MET A 314 12.59 -28.11 9.96
C MET A 314 13.02 -27.08 11.01
N PRO A 315 13.16 -27.37 12.31
CA PRO A 315 13.71 -26.44 13.28
C PRO A 315 15.13 -25.97 12.95
N HIS A 316 15.98 -26.87 12.43
CA HIS A 316 17.31 -26.48 11.98
C HIS A 316 17.25 -25.57 10.76
N LEU A 317 16.39 -25.87 9.79
CA LEU A 317 16.22 -25.05 8.59
C LEU A 317 15.65 -23.67 8.93
N PHE A 318 14.69 -23.56 9.82
CA PHE A 318 14.15 -22.31 10.31
C PHE A 318 15.21 -21.44 10.98
N ALA A 319 16.11 -22.06 11.74
CA ALA A 319 17.18 -21.34 12.44
C ALA A 319 18.33 -20.89 11.51
N THR A 320 18.51 -21.54 10.35
CA THR A 320 19.72 -21.38 9.51
C THR A 320 19.45 -20.82 8.10
N THR A 321 18.18 -20.61 7.76
CA THR A 321 17.77 -20.10 6.44
C THR A 321 16.67 -19.05 6.58
N ASP A 322 16.33 -18.38 5.47
CA ASP A 322 15.22 -17.42 5.41
C ASP A 322 13.82 -18.09 5.39
N LEU A 323 13.72 -19.40 5.66
CA LEU A 323 12.43 -20.08 5.91
C LEU A 323 11.74 -19.56 7.17
N GLU A 324 12.48 -18.94 8.07
CA GLU A 324 11.94 -18.11 9.14
C GLU A 324 12.60 -16.73 9.03
N LYS A 325 11.78 -15.68 9.02
CA LYS A 325 12.25 -14.29 8.86
C LYS A 325 11.61 -13.38 9.89
N THR A 326 12.42 -12.45 10.40
CA THR A 326 11.96 -11.38 11.28
C THR A 326 11.73 -10.10 10.48
N PHE A 327 10.57 -9.47 10.68
CA PHE A 327 10.20 -8.19 10.08
C PHE A 327 10.16 -7.12 11.17
N ARG A 328 10.73 -5.98 10.87
CA ARG A 328 10.56 -4.80 11.69
C ARG A 328 9.16 -4.22 11.43
N VAL A 329 8.52 -3.73 12.48
CA VAL A 329 7.27 -2.96 12.38
C VAL A 329 7.49 -1.59 12.97
N ASN A 330 7.05 -0.57 12.25
CA ASN A 330 7.06 0.82 12.68
C ASN A 330 5.85 1.52 12.04
N LEU A 331 4.81 1.73 12.83
CA LEU A 331 3.54 2.31 12.38
C LEU A 331 3.63 3.84 12.31
N ASN A 332 4.65 4.32 11.59
CA ASN A 332 4.92 5.74 11.39
C ASN A 332 4.19 6.23 10.13
N MET A 333 3.39 7.27 10.25
CA MET A 333 2.60 7.83 9.16
C MET A 333 2.31 9.30 9.39
N ILE A 334 1.89 10.00 8.33
CA ILE A 334 1.42 11.39 8.42
C ILE A 334 -0.02 11.37 8.91
N GLY A 335 -0.26 11.98 10.08
CA GLY A 335 -1.60 12.10 10.66
C GLY A 335 -2.46 13.18 9.99
N LEU A 336 -3.71 13.32 10.44
CA LEU A 336 -4.62 14.39 9.97
C LEU A 336 -4.10 15.80 10.28
N ASN A 337 -3.24 15.93 11.28
CA ASN A 337 -2.56 17.17 11.62
C ASN A 337 -1.37 17.52 10.71
N GLY A 338 -1.11 16.72 9.66
CA GLY A 338 0.01 16.90 8.72
C GLY A 338 1.39 16.55 9.30
N ARG A 339 1.48 15.91 10.48
CA ARG A 339 2.76 15.60 11.13
C ARG A 339 3.07 14.10 11.08
N PRO A 340 4.32 13.72 10.85
CA PRO A 340 4.76 12.34 10.98
C PRO A 340 4.75 11.91 12.45
N GLN A 341 4.18 10.76 12.72
CA GLN A 341 4.06 10.22 14.07
C GLN A 341 3.91 8.70 14.05
N VAL A 342 4.61 8.03 14.96
CA VAL A 342 4.35 6.62 15.26
C VAL A 342 3.05 6.55 16.07
N LYS A 343 2.12 5.72 15.62
CA LYS A 343 0.78 5.60 16.22
C LYS A 343 0.51 4.15 16.63
N ASN A 344 -0.20 3.98 17.74
CA ASN A 344 -0.74 2.69 18.13
C ASN A 344 -1.99 2.34 17.31
N LEU A 345 -2.45 1.09 17.38
CA LEU A 345 -3.60 0.61 16.60
C LEU A 345 -4.87 1.44 16.83
N LYS A 346 -5.20 1.75 18.09
CA LYS A 346 -6.38 2.55 18.43
C LYS A 346 -6.31 3.97 17.86
N GLN A 347 -5.14 4.60 17.90
CA GLN A 347 -4.93 5.93 17.32
C GLN A 347 -5.11 5.90 15.81
N ILE A 348 -4.59 4.88 15.12
CA ILE A 348 -4.74 4.74 13.67
C ILE A 348 -6.20 4.59 13.28
N LEU A 349 -6.91 3.66 13.92
CA LEU A 349 -8.33 3.41 13.62
C LEU A 349 -9.19 4.63 13.97
N GLY A 350 -8.99 5.23 15.15
CA GLY A 350 -9.77 6.39 15.60
C GLY A 350 -9.57 7.61 14.70
N GLU A 351 -8.34 7.91 14.31
CA GLU A 351 -8.03 9.04 13.44
C GLU A 351 -8.52 8.79 12.01
N TRP A 352 -8.44 7.55 11.52
CA TRP A 352 -9.04 7.20 10.24
C TRP A 352 -10.58 7.28 10.27
N LEU A 353 -11.23 6.86 11.34
CA LEU A 353 -12.68 7.00 11.50
C LEU A 353 -13.12 8.48 11.52
N GLN A 354 -12.32 9.35 12.14
CA GLN A 354 -12.54 10.81 12.05
C GLN A 354 -12.45 11.28 10.60
N PHE A 355 -11.39 10.95 9.89
CA PHE A 355 -11.25 11.26 8.46
C PHE A 355 -12.44 10.75 7.63
N ARG A 356 -12.91 9.54 7.91
CA ARG A 356 -14.04 8.94 7.19
C ARG A 356 -15.36 9.66 7.52
N SER A 357 -15.57 10.01 8.77
CA SER A 357 -16.76 10.79 9.20
C SER A 357 -16.81 12.15 8.50
N ASP A 358 -15.68 12.87 8.45
CA ASP A 358 -15.57 14.16 7.77
C ASP A 358 -15.81 14.01 6.26
N THR A 359 -15.25 12.96 5.64
CA THR A 359 -15.49 12.64 4.23
C THR A 359 -16.97 12.39 3.93
N VAL A 360 -17.66 11.61 4.77
CA VAL A 360 -19.10 11.35 4.63
C VAL A 360 -19.92 12.62 4.79
N THR A 361 -19.60 13.44 5.77
CA THR A 361 -20.26 14.73 6.02
C THR A 361 -20.13 15.65 4.80
N ARG A 362 -18.91 15.81 4.26
CA ARG A 362 -18.66 16.60 3.04
C ARG A 362 -19.43 16.06 1.85
N ARG A 363 -19.46 14.75 1.66
CA ARG A 363 -20.24 14.09 0.59
C ARG A 363 -21.72 14.37 0.71
N LEU A 364 -22.30 14.26 1.90
CA LEU A 364 -23.73 14.52 2.14
C LEU A 364 -24.07 16.00 1.93
N GLN A 365 -23.23 16.91 2.41
CA GLN A 365 -23.41 18.34 2.17
C GLN A 365 -23.37 18.66 0.67
N HIS A 366 -22.39 18.14 -0.07
CA HIS A 366 -22.32 18.33 -1.53
C HIS A 366 -23.59 17.83 -2.24
N ARG A 367 -24.14 16.70 -1.81
CA ARG A 367 -25.40 16.17 -2.36
C ARG A 367 -26.60 17.06 -2.00
N LEU A 368 -26.66 17.53 -0.76
CA LEU A 368 -27.69 18.46 -0.31
C LEU A 368 -27.69 19.73 -1.15
N ASP A 369 -26.54 20.40 -1.28
CA ASP A 369 -26.41 21.62 -2.06
C ASP A 369 -26.80 21.43 -3.54
N LYS A 370 -26.52 20.25 -4.10
CA LYS A 370 -26.93 19.90 -5.47
C LYS A 370 -28.46 19.74 -5.59
N VAL A 371 -29.08 19.10 -4.61
CA VAL A 371 -30.53 18.89 -4.57
C VAL A 371 -31.26 20.22 -4.35
N GLU A 372 -30.80 21.05 -3.42
CA GLU A 372 -31.37 22.37 -3.14
C GLU A 372 -31.30 23.30 -4.37
N ARG A 373 -30.17 23.36 -5.05
CA ARG A 373 -30.06 24.09 -6.32
C ARG A 373 -31.02 23.59 -7.37
N ARG A 374 -31.21 22.28 -7.49
CA ARG A 374 -32.18 21.70 -8.44
C ARG A 374 -33.62 22.01 -8.03
N LEU A 375 -33.94 21.94 -6.74
CA LEU A 375 -35.26 22.27 -6.21
C LEU A 375 -35.61 23.74 -6.50
N HIS A 376 -34.69 24.66 -6.22
CA HIS A 376 -34.86 26.09 -6.51
C HIS A 376 -35.19 26.37 -7.98
N LEU A 377 -34.46 25.71 -8.91
CA LEU A 377 -34.75 25.82 -10.34
C LEU A 377 -36.13 25.27 -10.72
N LEU A 378 -36.53 24.12 -10.13
CA LEU A 378 -37.83 23.53 -10.40
C LEU A 378 -38.98 24.39 -9.82
N GLU A 379 -38.80 25.01 -8.67
CA GLU A 379 -39.78 25.96 -8.09
C GLU A 379 -39.93 27.19 -8.98
N GLY A 380 -38.84 27.76 -9.48
CA GLY A 380 -38.89 28.85 -10.47
C GLY A 380 -39.62 28.47 -11.74
N LEU A 381 -39.33 27.30 -12.30
CA LEU A 381 -40.01 26.76 -13.48
C LEU A 381 -41.51 26.53 -13.22
N ARG A 382 -41.89 26.07 -12.02
CA ARG A 382 -43.30 25.88 -11.61
C ARG A 382 -44.03 27.23 -11.56
N ILE A 383 -43.41 28.26 -11.00
CA ILE A 383 -44.00 29.62 -10.93
C ILE A 383 -44.20 30.17 -12.35
N ALA A 384 -43.19 30.04 -13.22
CA ALA A 384 -43.26 30.50 -14.61
C ALA A 384 -44.35 29.75 -15.40
N TYR A 385 -44.48 28.43 -15.21
CA TYR A 385 -45.52 27.61 -15.87
C TYR A 385 -46.92 27.95 -15.42
N LEU A 386 -47.14 28.22 -14.11
CA LEU A 386 -48.44 28.58 -13.59
C LEU A 386 -48.87 30.00 -13.96
N ASN A 387 -47.93 30.87 -14.37
CA ASN A 387 -48.15 32.26 -14.74
C ASN A 387 -47.69 32.55 -16.19
N LEU A 388 -47.90 31.60 -17.09
CA LEU A 388 -47.33 31.61 -18.45
C LEU A 388 -47.72 32.89 -19.24
N ASP A 389 -48.99 33.31 -19.16
CA ASP A 389 -49.48 34.53 -19.85
C ASP A 389 -48.80 35.81 -19.35
N GLU A 390 -48.47 35.89 -18.07
CA GLU A 390 -47.73 37.03 -17.50
C GLU A 390 -46.26 37.00 -17.89
N VAL A 391 -45.65 35.83 -17.90
CA VAL A 391 -44.26 35.64 -18.40
C VAL A 391 -44.14 36.05 -19.87
N ILE A 392 -45.08 35.62 -20.74
CA ILE A 392 -45.10 36.00 -22.17
C ILE A 392 -45.31 37.50 -22.36
N ARG A 393 -45.99 38.18 -21.45
CA ARG A 393 -46.17 39.64 -21.50
C ARG A 393 -44.90 40.41 -21.13
N ILE A 394 -44.06 39.84 -20.28
CA ILE A 394 -42.82 40.46 -19.76
C ILE A 394 -41.63 40.22 -20.70
N VAL A 395 -41.56 39.07 -21.34
CA VAL A 395 -40.52 38.69 -22.33
C VAL A 395 -40.83 39.25 -23.71
#